data_1b9669d3abe8e13a215128cff3984be2
#
_entry.id   1b9669d3abe8e13a215128cff3984be2
#
_cell.length_a   1.000
_cell.length_b   1.000
_cell.length_c   1.000
_cell.angle_alpha   90.00
_cell.angle_beta   90.00
_cell.angle_gamma   90.00
#
_symmetry.space_group_name_H-M   'P 1'
#
loop_
_entity.id
_entity.type
_entity.pdbx_description
1 polymer ?
#
loop_
_entity_poly.entity_id
_entity_poly.type
_entity_poly.pdbx_seq_one_letter_code
_entity_poly.pdbx_strand_id
1 'polypeptide(L)'
;LHFVYGQDDGKEQQVLDEKWITGFAEEICAKREQHIRWSCSMEKEEQGYLVYITGEWEEMKVPLVIHISPLVYHAAKPEKQKLQSVFFEKKCAVYQHFPVETYLAEQLFSILKFLELIPSMEVYDTTFRLLEQETVDGRHIYETLSFLCGNEEVSPQEKRIEMLESYDTYTYMKKRWEKYVRKQGIENISWETVLHRIVLF
;
A
#
# COMPACT_ATOMS: atom_id res chain seq x y z
N LEU A 1 -6.53 -5.31 0.41
CA LEU A 1 -5.25 -5.97 0.75
C LEU A 1 -4.30 -5.84 -0.43
N HIS A 2 -3.01 -5.62 -0.14
CA HIS A 2 -1.96 -5.60 -1.15
C HIS A 2 -0.98 -6.74 -0.87
N PHE A 3 -0.78 -7.61 -1.86
CA PHE A 3 0.18 -8.70 -1.82
C PHE A 3 1.26 -8.48 -2.88
N VAL A 4 2.49 -8.78 -2.52
CA VAL A 4 3.63 -8.69 -3.42
C VAL A 4 4.09 -10.11 -3.76
N TYR A 5 4.20 -10.40 -5.07
CA TYR A 5 4.59 -11.71 -5.58
C TYR A 5 6.05 -11.68 -6.05
N GLY A 6 6.87 -12.58 -5.54
CA GLY A 6 8.26 -12.74 -5.96
C GLY A 6 9.07 -13.58 -5.01
N GLN A 7 10.29 -13.92 -5.41
CA GLN A 7 11.29 -14.55 -4.56
C GLN A 7 12.40 -13.56 -4.26
N ASP A 8 12.83 -13.49 -3.00
CA ASP A 8 13.90 -12.61 -2.52
C ASP A 8 15.28 -13.27 -2.79
N ASP A 9 15.58 -13.56 -4.05
CA ASP A 9 16.88 -14.14 -4.46
C ASP A 9 17.78 -13.14 -5.21
N GLY A 10 17.40 -11.86 -5.26
CA GLY A 10 18.18 -10.78 -5.86
C GLY A 10 18.34 -10.89 -7.38
N LYS A 11 17.57 -11.74 -8.03
CA LYS A 11 17.61 -11.95 -9.48
C LYS A 11 16.31 -11.46 -10.10
N GLU A 12 16.46 -10.83 -11.25
CA GLU A 12 15.47 -10.33 -12.20
C GLU A 12 14.01 -10.21 -11.73
N GLN A 13 13.42 -9.08 -12.02
CA GLN A 13 12.00 -8.77 -11.82
C GLN A 13 11.12 -9.94 -12.30
N GLN A 14 10.54 -10.69 -11.37
CA GLN A 14 9.69 -11.82 -11.72
C GLN A 14 8.41 -11.28 -12.37
N VAL A 15 8.16 -11.76 -13.58
CA VAL A 15 6.90 -11.48 -14.28
C VAL A 15 5.79 -12.22 -13.55
N LEU A 16 4.78 -11.49 -13.12
CA LEU A 16 3.57 -12.05 -12.52
C LEU A 16 2.87 -12.91 -13.57
N ASP A 17 2.83 -14.24 -13.33
CA ASP A 17 2.20 -15.19 -14.26
C ASP A 17 0.68 -15.22 -14.05
N GLU A 18 -0.06 -14.89 -15.11
CA GLU A 18 -1.53 -14.93 -15.11
C GLU A 18 -2.09 -16.29 -14.71
N LYS A 19 -1.40 -17.38 -15.08
CA LYS A 19 -1.80 -18.74 -14.69
C LYS A 19 -1.71 -18.95 -13.18
N TRP A 20 -0.69 -18.39 -12.53
CA TRP A 20 -0.57 -18.45 -11.09
C TRP A 20 -1.72 -17.70 -10.41
N ILE A 21 -2.06 -16.49 -10.89
CA ILE A 21 -3.18 -15.69 -10.35
C ILE A 21 -4.51 -16.42 -10.53
N THR A 22 -4.74 -17.01 -11.71
CA THR A 22 -5.94 -17.80 -11.99
C THR A 22 -6.03 -19.00 -11.04
N GLY A 23 -4.93 -19.76 -10.88
CA GLY A 23 -4.87 -20.89 -9.96
C GLY A 23 -5.12 -20.47 -8.50
N PHE A 24 -4.58 -19.34 -8.06
CA PHE A 24 -4.83 -18.78 -6.74
C PHE A 24 -6.32 -18.45 -6.52
N ALA A 25 -6.96 -17.80 -7.49
CA ALA A 25 -8.38 -17.47 -7.43
C ALA A 25 -9.25 -18.73 -7.43
N GLU A 26 -8.92 -19.72 -8.28
CA GLU A 26 -9.61 -21.02 -8.33
C GLU A 26 -9.47 -21.80 -7.02
N GLU A 27 -8.28 -21.81 -6.41
CA GLU A 27 -8.05 -22.49 -5.14
C GLU A 27 -8.91 -21.88 -4.02
N ILE A 28 -9.04 -20.55 -3.96
CA ILE A 28 -9.92 -19.88 -3.01
C ILE A 28 -11.39 -20.28 -3.24
N CYS A 29 -11.84 -20.23 -4.49
CA CYS A 29 -13.20 -20.57 -4.87
C CYS A 29 -13.56 -22.05 -4.66
N ALA A 30 -12.56 -22.94 -4.72
CA ALA A 30 -12.72 -24.36 -4.49
C ALA A 30 -12.85 -24.72 -2.98
N LYS A 31 -12.44 -23.83 -2.07
CA LYS A 31 -12.57 -24.04 -0.63
C LYS A 31 -14.04 -24.01 -0.23
N ARG A 32 -14.58 -25.18 0.10
CA ARG A 32 -15.93 -25.32 0.65
C ARG A 32 -15.85 -25.33 2.18
N GLU A 33 -15.82 -24.16 2.78
CA GLU A 33 -15.95 -24.04 4.22
C GLU A 33 -17.39 -23.66 4.59
N GLN A 34 -18.08 -24.57 5.32
CA GLN A 34 -19.27 -24.31 6.12
C GLN A 34 -20.32 -23.37 5.47
N HIS A 35 -20.91 -23.77 4.34
CA HIS A 35 -22.02 -23.05 3.68
C HIS A 35 -21.67 -21.70 3.06
N ILE A 36 -20.39 -21.30 3.00
CA ILE A 36 -19.95 -20.10 2.29
C ILE A 36 -19.69 -20.47 0.83
N ARG A 37 -20.31 -19.73 -0.09
CA ARG A 37 -19.97 -19.77 -1.51
C ARG A 37 -18.98 -18.67 -1.82
N TRP A 38 -17.89 -19.04 -2.46
CA TRP A 38 -16.88 -18.11 -2.91
C TRP A 38 -17.00 -17.87 -4.41
N SER A 39 -16.92 -16.63 -4.82
CA SER A 39 -16.77 -16.24 -6.22
C SER A 39 -15.57 -15.32 -6.38
N CYS A 40 -14.84 -15.48 -7.48
CA CYS A 40 -13.67 -14.68 -7.79
C CYS A 40 -13.76 -14.14 -9.21
N SER A 41 -13.28 -12.93 -9.40
CA SER A 41 -12.95 -12.36 -10.71
C SER A 41 -11.63 -11.62 -10.61
N MET A 42 -10.97 -11.42 -11.75
CA MET A 42 -9.71 -10.68 -11.77
C MET A 42 -9.68 -9.69 -12.91
N GLU A 43 -8.95 -8.60 -12.69
CA GLU A 43 -8.66 -7.56 -13.68
C GLU A 43 -7.16 -7.35 -13.74
N LYS A 44 -6.60 -7.24 -14.94
CA LYS A 44 -5.20 -6.92 -15.15
C LYS A 44 -5.01 -5.41 -15.14
N GLU A 45 -4.05 -4.95 -14.36
CA GLU A 45 -3.59 -3.56 -14.31
C GLU A 45 -2.21 -3.40 -14.93
N GLU A 46 -1.72 -2.16 -15.06
CA GLU A 46 -0.38 -1.89 -15.61
C GLU A 46 0.74 -2.58 -14.80
N GLN A 47 0.58 -2.64 -13.48
CA GLN A 47 1.60 -3.16 -12.56
C GLN A 47 1.08 -4.32 -11.70
N GLY A 48 0.18 -5.15 -12.23
CA GLY A 48 -0.31 -6.29 -11.47
C GLY A 48 -1.71 -6.74 -11.81
N TYR A 49 -2.40 -7.25 -10.78
CA TYR A 49 -3.77 -7.77 -10.90
C TYR A 49 -4.61 -7.34 -9.71
N LEU A 50 -5.86 -6.99 -9.97
CA LEU A 50 -6.91 -6.90 -8.96
C LEU A 50 -7.70 -8.20 -8.94
N VAL A 51 -7.74 -8.83 -7.78
CA VAL A 51 -8.55 -10.03 -7.55
C VAL A 51 -9.71 -9.68 -6.64
N TYR A 52 -10.91 -9.76 -7.19
CA TYR A 52 -12.15 -9.52 -6.47
C TYR A 52 -12.66 -10.87 -5.95
N ILE A 53 -12.81 -10.99 -4.66
CA ILE A 53 -13.32 -12.19 -4.00
C ILE A 53 -14.60 -11.80 -3.27
N THR A 54 -15.65 -12.59 -3.45
CA THR A 54 -16.89 -12.40 -2.69
C THR A 54 -17.25 -13.69 -1.98
N GLY A 55 -17.36 -13.62 -0.66
CA GLY A 55 -17.93 -14.68 0.14
C GLY A 55 -19.43 -14.44 0.34
N GLU A 56 -20.27 -15.42 0.00
CA GLU A 56 -21.71 -15.37 0.18
C GLU A 56 -22.14 -16.41 1.23
N TRP A 57 -22.79 -15.94 2.27
CA TRP A 57 -23.42 -16.77 3.30
C TRP A 57 -24.84 -16.27 3.53
N GLU A 58 -25.83 -17.10 3.17
CA GLU A 58 -27.25 -16.72 3.17
C GLU A 58 -27.47 -15.43 2.34
N GLU A 59 -27.94 -14.37 2.98
CA GLU A 59 -28.16 -13.07 2.35
C GLU A 59 -26.96 -12.12 2.47
N MET A 60 -25.95 -12.51 3.24
CA MET A 60 -24.75 -11.69 3.41
C MET A 60 -23.75 -11.90 2.30
N LYS A 61 -23.21 -10.77 1.78
CA LYS A 61 -22.11 -10.75 0.83
C LYS A 61 -20.96 -9.94 1.42
N VAL A 62 -19.80 -10.57 1.51
CA VAL A 62 -18.57 -9.93 2.00
C VAL A 62 -17.59 -9.81 0.84
N PRO A 63 -17.44 -8.61 0.27
CA PRO A 63 -16.46 -8.37 -0.77
C PRO A 63 -15.06 -8.18 -0.17
N LEU A 64 -14.06 -8.72 -0.85
CA LEU A 64 -12.65 -8.52 -0.58
C LEU A 64 -11.94 -8.22 -1.88
N VAL A 65 -11.15 -7.17 -1.92
CA VAL A 65 -10.30 -6.84 -3.06
C VAL A 65 -8.84 -7.07 -2.65
N ILE A 66 -8.14 -7.84 -3.47
CA ILE A 66 -6.71 -8.11 -3.29
C ILE A 66 -5.99 -7.52 -4.50
N HIS A 67 -5.08 -6.60 -4.25
CA HIS A 67 -4.13 -6.12 -5.26
C HIS A 67 -2.87 -6.97 -5.18
N ILE A 68 -2.45 -7.56 -6.29
CA ILE A 68 -1.25 -8.39 -6.39
C ILE A 68 -0.31 -7.74 -7.40
N SER A 69 0.86 -7.31 -6.92
CA SER A 69 1.90 -6.71 -7.75
C SER A 69 3.18 -7.55 -7.76
N PRO A 70 4.04 -7.43 -8.78
CA PRO A 70 5.35 -8.06 -8.73
C PRO A 70 6.19 -7.46 -7.61
N LEU A 71 7.04 -8.27 -7.02
CA LEU A 71 8.02 -7.79 -6.04
C LEU A 71 9.01 -6.86 -6.75
N VAL A 72 8.95 -5.60 -6.41
CA VAL A 72 10.05 -4.67 -6.71
C VAL A 72 11.09 -4.89 -5.62
N TYR A 73 12.37 -4.98 -5.99
CA TYR A 73 13.45 -5.18 -5.02
C TYR A 73 13.36 -4.16 -3.88
N HIS A 74 13.26 -4.65 -2.64
CA HIS A 74 13.22 -3.84 -1.44
C HIS A 74 14.50 -4.00 -0.64
N ALA A 75 14.98 -2.92 -0.06
CA ALA A 75 16.14 -2.93 0.84
C ALA A 75 15.87 -3.78 2.11
N ALA A 76 14.62 -3.81 2.57
CA ALA A 76 14.20 -4.58 3.73
C ALA A 76 13.73 -5.99 3.36
N LYS A 77 14.06 -6.96 4.22
CA LYS A 77 13.56 -8.34 4.08
C LYS A 77 12.17 -8.47 4.71
N PRO A 78 11.28 -9.26 4.09
CA PRO A 78 9.99 -9.53 4.71
C PRO A 78 10.13 -10.35 5.98
N GLU A 79 9.32 -10.04 6.96
CA GLU A 79 9.26 -10.72 8.25
C GLU A 79 8.05 -11.65 8.35
N LYS A 80 8.19 -12.76 9.09
CA LYS A 80 7.08 -13.67 9.34
C LYS A 80 6.22 -13.16 10.48
N GLN A 81 4.94 -13.00 10.21
CA GLN A 81 3.95 -12.63 11.21
C GLN A 81 2.83 -13.68 11.30
N LYS A 82 2.22 -13.77 12.49
CA LYS A 82 1.07 -14.63 12.74
C LYS A 82 -0.19 -13.79 12.85
N LEU A 83 -1.17 -14.08 12.02
CA LEU A 83 -2.51 -13.53 12.15
C LEU A 83 -3.39 -14.55 12.89
N GLN A 84 -3.78 -14.22 14.10
CA GLN A 84 -4.70 -15.04 14.86
C GLN A 84 -6.15 -14.67 14.51
N SER A 85 -6.98 -15.68 14.27
CA SER A 85 -8.40 -15.44 14.01
C SER A 85 -9.08 -14.91 15.27
N VAL A 86 -9.85 -13.84 15.12
CA VAL A 86 -10.68 -13.28 16.21
C VAL A 86 -11.85 -14.20 16.52
N PHE A 87 -12.32 -14.97 15.52
CA PHE A 87 -13.52 -15.83 15.66
C PHE A 87 -13.20 -17.29 15.93
N PHE A 88 -11.96 -17.73 15.68
CA PHE A 88 -11.55 -19.12 15.79
C PHE A 88 -10.23 -19.21 16.57
N GLU A 89 -10.32 -19.43 17.88
CA GLU A 89 -9.18 -19.43 18.84
C GLU A 89 -7.97 -20.30 18.42
N LYS A 90 -8.19 -21.34 17.61
CA LYS A 90 -7.15 -22.28 17.19
C LYS A 90 -6.66 -22.08 15.75
N LYS A 91 -7.26 -21.16 14.99
CA LYS A 91 -6.83 -20.89 13.60
C LYS A 91 -5.90 -19.69 13.57
N CYS A 92 -4.67 -19.91 13.12
CA CYS A 92 -3.73 -18.83 12.80
C CYS A 92 -3.21 -19.01 11.37
N ALA A 93 -3.04 -17.91 10.68
CA ALA A 93 -2.31 -17.85 9.43
C ALA A 93 -0.90 -17.28 9.68
N VAL A 94 0.10 -17.86 9.02
CA VAL A 94 1.46 -17.30 8.99
C VAL A 94 1.64 -16.67 7.61
N TYR A 95 2.01 -15.41 7.59
CA TYR A 95 2.29 -14.68 6.37
C TYR A 95 3.59 -13.89 6.50
N GLN A 96 4.13 -13.50 5.37
CA GLN A 96 5.27 -12.59 5.31
C GLN A 96 4.75 -11.19 5.05
N HIS A 97 5.28 -10.20 5.75
CA HIS A 97 5.01 -8.80 5.51
C HIS A 97 6.31 -8.01 5.49
N PHE A 98 6.34 -6.95 4.74
CA PHE A 98 7.42 -5.97 4.85
C PHE A 98 7.20 -5.10 6.09
N PRO A 99 8.30 -4.64 6.74
CA PRO A 99 8.21 -3.67 7.82
C PRO A 99 7.41 -2.44 7.39
N VAL A 100 6.74 -1.80 8.36
CA VAL A 100 5.96 -0.58 8.11
C VAL A 100 6.80 0.53 7.50
N GLU A 101 8.09 0.57 7.84
CA GLU A 101 9.09 1.49 7.29
C GLU A 101 9.23 1.37 5.77
N THR A 102 9.18 0.15 5.23
CA THR A 102 9.23 -0.07 3.78
C THR A 102 8.03 0.56 3.10
N TYR A 103 6.83 0.31 3.63
CA TYR A 103 5.61 0.87 3.09
C TYR A 103 5.58 2.40 3.20
N LEU A 104 6.01 2.94 4.35
CA LEU A 104 6.12 4.39 4.54
C LEU A 104 7.11 5.02 3.58
N ALA A 105 8.25 4.38 3.33
CA ALA A 105 9.23 4.84 2.34
C ALA A 105 8.66 4.87 0.90
N GLU A 106 7.84 3.89 0.53
CA GLU A 106 7.15 3.86 -0.76
C GLU A 106 6.13 5.00 -0.90
N GLN A 107 5.39 5.31 0.18
CA GLN A 107 4.46 6.45 0.19
C GLN A 107 5.22 7.78 0.05
N LEU A 108 6.29 7.97 0.82
CA LEU A 108 7.17 9.16 0.73
C LEU A 108 7.81 9.28 -0.64
N PHE A 109 8.29 8.17 -1.21
CA PHE A 109 8.80 8.14 -2.57
C PHE A 109 7.75 8.61 -3.59
N SER A 110 6.51 8.14 -3.47
CA SER A 110 5.41 8.56 -4.35
C SER A 110 5.13 10.06 -4.23
N ILE A 111 5.16 10.61 -3.01
CA ILE A 111 5.01 12.05 -2.77
C ILE A 111 6.14 12.83 -3.47
N LEU A 112 7.38 12.43 -3.27
CA LEU A 112 8.55 13.09 -3.86
C LEU A 112 8.60 12.93 -5.38
N LYS A 113 8.18 11.78 -5.91
CA LYS A 113 8.18 11.50 -7.35
C LYS A 113 7.15 12.34 -8.10
N PHE A 114 5.95 12.41 -7.59
CA PHE A 114 4.81 13.02 -8.31
C PHE A 114 4.51 14.45 -7.87
N LEU A 115 4.88 14.84 -6.66
CA LEU A 115 4.61 16.18 -6.13
C LEU A 115 3.11 16.56 -6.29
N GLU A 116 2.81 17.72 -6.92
CA GLU A 116 1.44 18.17 -7.18
C GLU A 116 0.67 17.27 -8.17
N LEU A 117 1.36 16.46 -8.95
CA LEU A 117 0.77 15.52 -9.91
C LEU A 117 0.39 14.18 -9.28
N ILE A 118 0.55 14.03 -7.97
CA ILE A 118 0.21 12.78 -7.28
C ILE A 118 -1.22 12.34 -7.61
N PRO A 119 -1.45 11.06 -8.01
CA PRO A 119 -2.77 10.62 -8.48
C PRO A 119 -3.85 10.69 -7.39
N SER A 120 -3.50 10.32 -6.16
CA SER A 120 -4.43 10.25 -5.02
C SER A 120 -3.91 11.00 -3.80
N MET A 121 -4.78 11.73 -3.12
CA MET A 121 -4.49 12.35 -1.81
C MET A 121 -4.47 11.31 -0.68
N GLU A 122 -4.90 10.09 -0.94
CA GLU A 122 -4.82 8.95 -0.02
C GLU A 122 -3.38 8.68 0.43
N VAL A 123 -2.41 8.90 -0.45
CA VAL A 123 -0.98 8.75 -0.13
C VAL A 123 -0.58 9.66 1.03
N TYR A 124 -1.03 10.92 1.02
CA TYR A 124 -0.77 11.86 2.12
C TYR A 124 -1.49 11.46 3.40
N ASP A 125 -2.76 11.03 3.32
CA ASP A 125 -3.52 10.56 4.49
C ASP A 125 -2.87 9.34 5.13
N THR A 126 -2.51 8.35 4.31
CA THR A 126 -1.84 7.12 4.78
C THR A 126 -0.50 7.44 5.42
N THR A 127 0.33 8.26 4.77
CA THR A 127 1.63 8.68 5.32
C THR A 127 1.47 9.37 6.66
N PHE A 128 0.56 10.34 6.75
CA PHE A 128 0.29 11.07 7.98
C PHE A 128 -0.16 10.13 9.11
N ARG A 129 -1.11 9.23 8.85
CA ARG A 129 -1.62 8.28 9.86
C ARG A 129 -0.55 7.32 10.33
N LEU A 130 0.28 6.81 9.44
CA LEU A 130 1.40 5.96 9.83
C LEU A 130 2.38 6.69 10.73
N LEU A 131 2.74 7.94 10.40
CA LEU A 131 3.63 8.76 11.21
C LEU A 131 3.06 9.15 12.58
N GLU A 132 1.73 9.12 12.75
CA GLU A 132 1.07 9.41 14.03
C GLU A 132 0.84 8.14 14.88
N GLN A 133 0.66 6.99 14.25
CA GLN A 133 0.23 5.76 14.92
C GLN A 133 1.37 4.78 15.20
N GLU A 134 2.42 4.81 14.36
CA GLU A 134 3.49 3.83 14.40
C GLU A 134 4.79 4.45 14.94
N THR A 135 5.54 3.63 15.67
CA THR A 135 6.94 3.95 16.02
C THR A 135 7.81 3.39 14.93
N VAL A 136 8.45 4.25 14.17
CA VAL A 136 9.21 3.87 12.97
C VAL A 136 10.71 4.15 13.12
N ASP A 137 11.53 3.30 12.49
CA ASP A 137 12.97 3.52 12.39
C ASP A 137 13.29 4.40 11.17
N GLY A 138 13.59 5.68 11.43
CA GLY A 138 13.92 6.65 10.39
C GLY A 138 15.11 6.25 9.52
N ARG A 139 16.05 5.44 10.05
CA ARG A 139 17.19 4.94 9.26
C ARG A 139 16.74 3.97 8.20
N HIS A 140 15.87 3.01 8.52
CA HIS A 140 15.31 2.07 7.55
C HIS A 140 14.52 2.78 6.46
N ILE A 141 13.74 3.80 6.82
CA ILE A 141 13.00 4.62 5.87
C ILE A 141 13.96 5.34 4.93
N TYR A 142 14.99 5.99 5.48
CA TYR A 142 15.98 6.72 4.68
C TYR A 142 16.72 5.80 3.70
N GLU A 143 17.18 4.62 4.14
CA GLU A 143 17.87 3.65 3.29
C GLU A 143 16.97 3.17 2.14
N THR A 144 15.71 2.82 2.45
CA THR A 144 14.73 2.38 1.44
C THR A 144 14.35 3.50 0.48
N LEU A 145 14.09 4.70 1.00
CA LEU A 145 13.74 5.86 0.19
C LEU A 145 14.89 6.27 -0.75
N SER A 146 16.12 6.27 -0.23
CA SER A 146 17.31 6.57 -1.03
C SER A 146 17.51 5.56 -2.16
N PHE A 147 17.28 4.28 -1.90
CA PHE A 147 17.31 3.23 -2.91
C PHE A 147 16.25 3.45 -4.00
N LEU A 148 14.99 3.72 -3.61
CA LEU A 148 13.89 3.97 -4.56
C LEU A 148 14.15 5.22 -5.42
N CYS A 149 14.61 6.31 -4.81
CA CYS A 149 14.95 7.54 -5.51
C CYS A 149 16.12 7.36 -6.48
N GLY A 150 17.13 6.56 -6.11
CA GLY A 150 18.27 6.27 -6.96
C GLY A 150 17.89 5.45 -8.19
N ASN A 151 17.01 4.46 -8.03
CA ASN A 151 16.58 3.59 -9.13
C ASN A 151 15.72 4.32 -10.18
N GLU A 152 14.94 5.30 -9.75
CA GLU A 152 13.99 6.02 -10.61
C GLU A 152 14.49 7.43 -11.01
N GLU A 153 15.76 7.73 -10.73
CA GLU A 153 16.37 9.03 -11.01
C GLU A 153 15.59 10.23 -10.43
N VAL A 154 14.94 10.02 -9.26
CA VAL A 154 14.24 11.07 -8.53
C VAL A 154 15.23 11.92 -7.75
N SER A 155 15.99 12.73 -8.45
CA SER A 155 17.07 13.55 -7.89
C SER A 155 17.01 14.98 -8.44
N PRO A 156 17.47 15.98 -7.67
CA PRO A 156 17.89 15.90 -6.27
C PRO A 156 16.67 15.90 -5.30
N GLN A 157 16.74 15.06 -4.28
CA GLN A 157 15.68 14.93 -3.25
C GLN A 157 15.44 16.25 -2.51
N GLU A 158 16.51 16.98 -2.15
CA GLU A 158 16.45 18.25 -1.42
C GLU A 158 15.56 19.28 -2.12
N LYS A 159 15.72 19.46 -3.44
CA LYS A 159 14.85 20.38 -4.19
C LYS A 159 13.38 19.97 -4.18
N ARG A 160 13.09 18.66 -4.13
CA ARG A 160 11.72 18.18 -4.09
C ARG A 160 11.10 18.35 -2.71
N ILE A 161 11.91 18.25 -1.65
CA ILE A 161 11.48 18.57 -0.28
C ILE A 161 11.20 20.07 -0.17
N GLU A 162 12.08 20.95 -0.67
CA GLU A 162 11.83 22.40 -0.72
C GLU A 162 10.54 22.74 -1.48
N MET A 163 10.27 22.05 -2.60
CA MET A 163 9.01 22.23 -3.33
C MET A 163 7.82 21.77 -2.49
N LEU A 164 7.93 20.62 -1.82
CA LEU A 164 6.89 20.09 -0.96
C LEU A 164 6.57 21.06 0.20
N GLU A 165 7.58 21.64 0.83
CA GLU A 165 7.42 22.67 1.88
C GLU A 165 6.57 23.86 1.42
N SER A 166 6.70 24.24 0.14
CA SER A 166 5.93 25.36 -0.41
C SER A 166 4.43 25.06 -0.60
N TYR A 167 4.01 23.79 -0.43
CA TYR A 167 2.63 23.39 -0.70
C TYR A 167 1.65 23.68 0.44
N ASP A 168 2.13 24.16 1.58
CA ASP A 168 1.27 24.63 2.68
C ASP A 168 0.32 25.76 2.25
N THR A 169 0.83 26.66 1.40
CA THR A 169 0.09 27.80 0.84
C THR A 169 -0.51 27.51 -0.55
N TYR A 170 -0.23 26.36 -1.12
CA TYR A 170 -0.65 26.02 -2.49
C TYR A 170 -2.13 25.64 -2.55
N THR A 171 -2.95 26.59 -2.97
CA THR A 171 -4.41 26.48 -3.01
C THR A 171 -4.92 25.24 -3.76
N TYR A 172 -4.22 24.80 -4.80
CA TYR A 172 -4.60 23.61 -5.57
C TYR A 172 -4.53 22.34 -4.72
N MET A 173 -3.45 22.12 -3.98
CA MET A 173 -3.28 20.94 -3.12
C MET A 173 -4.28 20.97 -1.96
N LYS A 174 -4.50 22.14 -1.35
CA LYS A 174 -5.50 22.32 -0.31
C LYS A 174 -6.91 21.95 -0.78
N LYS A 175 -7.34 22.41 -1.94
CA LYS A 175 -8.64 22.04 -2.52
C LYS A 175 -8.76 20.54 -2.83
N ARG A 176 -7.68 19.92 -3.31
CA ARG A 176 -7.65 18.47 -3.52
C ARG A 176 -7.83 17.71 -2.22
N TRP A 177 -7.11 18.13 -1.17
CA TRP A 177 -7.21 17.55 0.16
C TRP A 177 -8.63 17.67 0.74
N GLU A 178 -9.21 18.85 0.75
CA GLU A 178 -10.59 19.11 1.22
C GLU A 178 -11.62 18.24 0.48
N LYS A 179 -11.46 18.09 -0.84
CA LYS A 179 -12.32 17.21 -1.64
C LYS A 179 -12.16 15.74 -1.26
N TYR A 180 -10.93 15.30 -1.00
CA TYR A 180 -10.62 13.94 -0.58
C TYR A 180 -11.26 13.65 0.79
N VAL A 181 -10.99 14.47 1.80
CA VAL A 181 -11.54 14.32 3.16
C VAL A 181 -13.07 14.23 3.14
N ARG A 182 -13.73 15.11 2.38
CA ARG A 182 -15.18 15.11 2.23
C ARG A 182 -15.70 13.84 1.57
N LYS A 183 -15.01 13.35 0.53
CA LYS A 183 -15.40 12.12 -0.18
C LYS A 183 -15.27 10.89 0.68
N GLN A 184 -14.23 10.83 1.50
CA GLN A 184 -13.96 9.67 2.37
C GLN A 184 -14.75 9.71 3.68
N GLY A 185 -15.32 10.86 4.04
CA GLY A 185 -16.03 11.02 5.32
C GLY A 185 -15.13 10.87 6.55
N ILE A 186 -13.84 11.15 6.40
CA ILE A 186 -12.85 11.04 7.47
C ILE A 186 -12.78 12.34 8.29
N GLU A 187 -12.11 12.27 9.45
CA GLU A 187 -11.88 13.42 10.29
C GLU A 187 -11.22 14.57 9.51
N ASN A 188 -11.72 15.78 9.71
CA ASN A 188 -11.25 16.97 8.99
C ASN A 188 -9.94 17.50 9.61
N ILE A 189 -8.83 16.86 9.25
CA ILE A 189 -7.49 17.37 9.57
C ILE A 189 -7.10 18.37 8.48
N SER A 190 -6.49 19.52 8.88
CA SER A 190 -6.10 20.53 7.91
C SER A 190 -4.97 20.05 7.00
N TRP A 191 -4.93 20.53 5.76
CA TRP A 191 -3.86 20.24 4.82
C TRP A 191 -2.49 20.62 5.38
N GLU A 192 -2.41 21.78 6.01
CA GLU A 192 -1.18 22.30 6.62
C GLU A 192 -0.66 21.36 7.71
N THR A 193 -1.54 20.80 8.54
CA THR A 193 -1.17 19.84 9.59
C THR A 193 -0.56 18.57 8.99
N VAL A 194 -1.21 18.02 7.96
CA VAL A 194 -0.75 16.81 7.28
C VAL A 194 0.61 17.04 6.62
N LEU A 195 0.72 18.11 5.85
CA LEU A 195 1.94 18.44 5.14
C LEU A 195 3.10 18.71 6.09
N HIS A 196 2.87 19.53 7.12
CA HIS A 196 3.88 19.86 8.11
C HIS A 196 4.42 18.61 8.83
N ARG A 197 3.54 17.67 9.17
CA ARG A 197 3.96 16.41 9.81
C ARG A 197 4.85 15.56 8.89
N ILE A 198 4.55 15.53 7.59
CA ILE A 198 5.31 14.79 6.59
C ILE A 198 6.67 15.44 6.33
N VAL A 199 6.72 16.77 6.22
CA VAL A 199 7.95 17.52 5.95
C VAL A 199 8.92 17.51 7.15
N LEU A 200 8.40 17.52 8.38
CA LEU A 200 9.22 17.45 9.60
C LEU A 200 9.84 16.08 9.87
N PHE A 201 9.36 15.05 9.20
CA PHE A 201 9.90 13.70 9.32
C PHE A 201 11.12 13.51 8.43
#